data_48af4106509e215772f5a22795af0999
#
_entry.id   48af4106509e215772f5a22795af0999
#
_cell.length_a   1.000
_cell.length_b   1.000
_cell.length_c   1.000
_cell.angle_alpha   90.00
_cell.angle_beta   90.00
_cell.angle_gamma   90.00
#
_symmetry.space_group_name_H-M   'P 1'
#
loop_
_entity.id
_entity.type
_entity.pdbx_description
1 polymer ?
#
loop_
_entity_poly.entity_id
_entity_poly.type
_entity_poly.pdbx_seq_one_letter_code
_entity_poly.pdbx_strand_id
1 'polypeptide(L)'
;ASDVYKRQGKKEQHCSGTPHVDEKRCRGCKQCFKECANNGLEYDETTHKMHINETNCVGCGRCLGACNFDAISFNNYNANELLNKRMAEYTKAVVDGRPNFHISLIVDVSPNCDCHAENDLPILPNIGMLASFDPLALDQACVDLCMKAKPMPGSQLDKHLHDPNFCDHHD
;
A
#
# COMPACT_ATOMS: atom_id res chain seq x y z
N ALA A 1 8.73 -11.96 20.54
CA ALA A 1 8.39 -12.74 19.34
C ALA A 1 8.30 -11.89 18.07
N SER A 2 7.96 -10.61 18.19
CA SER A 2 7.73 -9.77 17.02
C SER A 2 9.01 -9.36 16.26
N ASP A 3 10.17 -9.29 16.89
CA ASP A 3 11.37 -8.73 16.25
C ASP A 3 12.16 -9.72 15.41
N VAL A 4 12.21 -10.97 15.79
CA VAL A 4 12.97 -12.01 15.06
C VAL A 4 12.25 -12.42 13.77
N TYR A 5 10.91 -12.41 13.77
CA TYR A 5 10.10 -12.83 12.63
C TYR A 5 9.57 -11.66 11.78
N LYS A 6 9.84 -10.43 12.15
CA LYS A 6 9.36 -9.23 11.43
C LYS A 6 9.71 -9.21 9.94
N ARG A 7 10.91 -9.65 9.58
CA ARG A 7 11.32 -9.66 8.16
C ARG A 7 10.56 -10.68 7.35
N GLN A 8 10.55 -11.94 7.79
CA GLN A 8 9.86 -13.02 7.09
C GLN A 8 8.34 -12.81 7.10
N GLY A 9 7.76 -12.53 8.27
CA GLY A 9 6.33 -12.28 8.39
C GLY A 9 5.86 -11.12 7.52
N LYS A 10 6.63 -10.03 7.44
CA LYS A 10 6.28 -8.90 6.58
C LYS A 10 6.34 -9.26 5.09
N LYS A 11 7.37 -9.97 4.64
CA LYS A 11 7.49 -10.41 3.24
C LYS A 11 6.36 -11.34 2.84
N GLU A 12 6.00 -12.27 3.72
CA GLU A 12 4.95 -13.26 3.48
C GLU A 12 3.53 -12.67 3.55
N GLN A 13 3.34 -11.66 4.39
CA GLN A 13 2.01 -11.16 4.74
C GLN A 13 1.67 -9.81 4.15
N HIS A 14 2.65 -8.94 3.95
CA HIS A 14 2.41 -7.60 3.42
C HIS A 14 2.51 -7.54 1.89
N CYS A 15 3.46 -8.29 1.31
CA CYS A 15 3.66 -8.32 -0.13
C CYS A 15 3.76 -9.75 -0.61
N SER A 16 3.20 -10.02 -1.75
CA SER A 16 3.27 -11.34 -2.40
C SER A 16 4.61 -11.62 -3.06
N GLY A 17 5.65 -10.87 -2.76
CA GLY A 17 6.97 -11.10 -3.35
C GLY A 17 7.97 -9.98 -3.14
N THR A 18 9.12 -10.14 -3.78
CA THR A 18 10.13 -9.10 -3.93
C THR A 18 9.78 -8.22 -5.12
N PRO A 19 10.00 -6.89 -5.04
CA PRO A 19 9.90 -6.03 -6.20
C PRO A 19 10.99 -6.39 -7.22
N HIS A 20 10.83 -5.95 -8.45
CA HIS A 20 11.86 -6.03 -9.47
C HIS A 20 12.25 -4.63 -9.94
N VAL A 21 13.44 -4.51 -10.54
CA VAL A 21 13.92 -3.27 -11.15
C VAL A 21 13.87 -3.39 -12.66
N ASP A 22 13.15 -2.48 -13.31
CA ASP A 22 13.24 -2.32 -14.77
C ASP A 22 14.53 -1.57 -15.11
N GLU A 23 15.50 -2.29 -15.63
CA GLU A 23 16.81 -1.75 -16.00
C GLU A 23 16.74 -0.64 -17.06
N LYS A 24 15.72 -0.66 -17.93
CA LYS A 24 15.55 0.37 -18.95
C LYS A 24 15.15 1.72 -18.35
N ARG A 25 14.34 1.70 -17.31
CA ARG A 25 13.92 2.88 -16.57
C ARG A 25 14.92 3.29 -15.50
N CYS A 26 15.61 2.34 -14.88
CA CYS A 26 16.57 2.61 -13.82
C CYS A 26 17.68 3.56 -14.29
N ARG A 27 17.94 4.61 -13.55
CA ARG A 27 19.01 5.61 -13.81
C ARG A 27 20.21 5.44 -12.86
N GLY A 28 20.21 4.46 -11.99
CA GLY A 28 21.29 4.21 -11.04
C GLY A 28 21.50 5.35 -10.03
N CYS A 29 20.50 6.17 -9.77
CA CYS A 29 20.59 7.34 -8.89
C CYS A 29 20.75 6.99 -7.41
N LYS A 30 20.61 5.72 -7.03
CA LYS A 30 20.79 5.19 -5.65
C LYS A 30 19.80 5.77 -4.62
N GLN A 31 18.73 6.46 -5.02
CA GLN A 31 17.76 7.00 -4.07
C GLN A 31 17.05 5.87 -3.31
N CYS A 32 16.56 4.87 -4.03
CA CYS A 32 15.94 3.68 -3.43
C CYS A 32 16.88 2.92 -2.46
N PHE A 33 18.19 2.95 -2.74
CA PHE A 33 19.20 2.34 -1.87
C PHE A 33 19.28 3.03 -0.51
N LYS A 34 19.18 4.36 -0.49
CA LYS A 34 19.21 5.15 0.77
C LYS A 34 18.01 4.88 1.66
N GLU A 35 16.85 4.59 1.05
CA GLU A 35 15.60 4.30 1.78
C GLU A 35 15.50 2.86 2.25
N CYS A 36 16.40 1.97 1.80
CA CYS A 36 16.34 0.56 2.16
C CYS A 36 16.99 0.26 3.52
N ALA A 37 16.17 0.08 4.54
CA ALA A 37 16.66 -0.25 5.89
C ALA A 37 17.19 -1.69 6.05
N ASN A 38 17.06 -2.55 5.00
CA ASN A 38 17.37 -3.98 5.10
C ASN A 38 18.49 -4.42 4.17
N ASN A 39 19.19 -3.50 3.51
CA ASN A 39 20.19 -3.81 2.48
C ASN A 39 19.66 -4.75 1.39
N GLY A 40 18.37 -4.59 1.04
CA GLY A 40 17.67 -5.37 0.02
C GLY A 40 17.90 -4.86 -1.41
N LEU A 41 18.81 -3.90 -1.60
CA LEU A 41 19.18 -3.35 -2.90
C LEU A 41 20.70 -3.38 -3.05
N GLU A 42 21.15 -3.69 -4.25
CA GLU A 42 22.55 -3.72 -4.65
C GLU A 42 22.74 -2.81 -5.87
N TYR A 43 23.87 -2.16 -5.93
CA TYR A 43 24.27 -1.36 -7.08
C TYR A 43 25.30 -2.11 -7.90
N ASP A 44 25.02 -2.33 -9.17
CA ASP A 44 25.98 -2.93 -10.08
C ASP A 44 26.83 -1.81 -10.73
N GLU A 45 28.11 -1.84 -10.42
CA GLU A 45 29.09 -0.86 -10.92
C GLU A 45 29.37 -1.02 -12.45
N THR A 46 29.02 -2.19 -13.01
CA THR A 46 29.24 -2.47 -14.44
C THR A 46 28.09 -1.90 -15.29
N THR A 47 26.86 -2.18 -14.87
CA THR A 47 25.66 -1.73 -15.60
C THR A 47 25.19 -0.35 -15.14
N HIS A 48 25.70 0.12 -14.01
CA HIS A 48 25.22 1.32 -13.32
C HIS A 48 23.73 1.28 -12.98
N LYS A 49 23.22 0.08 -12.61
CA LYS A 49 21.81 -0.16 -12.27
C LYS A 49 21.67 -0.68 -10.85
N MET A 50 20.44 -0.57 -10.34
CA MET A 50 20.07 -1.17 -9.06
C MET A 50 19.49 -2.55 -9.30
N HIS A 51 19.77 -3.49 -8.40
CA HIS A 51 19.20 -4.84 -8.36
C HIS A 51 18.62 -5.13 -6.99
N ILE A 52 17.64 -6.04 -6.95
CA ILE A 52 17.07 -6.50 -5.69
C ILE A 52 17.87 -7.69 -5.17
N ASN A 53 18.37 -7.58 -3.95
CA ASN A 53 18.89 -8.71 -3.20
C ASN A 53 17.71 -9.44 -2.53
N GLU A 54 17.29 -10.56 -3.12
CA GLU A 54 16.12 -11.30 -2.66
C GLU A 54 16.29 -11.89 -1.26
N THR A 55 17.53 -12.17 -0.84
CA THR A 55 17.82 -12.70 0.49
C THR A 55 17.55 -11.65 1.58
N ASN A 56 17.89 -10.41 1.33
CA ASN A 56 17.77 -9.31 2.27
C ASN A 56 16.46 -8.54 2.12
N CYS A 57 15.84 -8.61 0.95
CA CYS A 57 14.60 -7.88 0.67
C CYS A 57 13.44 -8.44 1.51
N VAL A 58 12.75 -7.56 2.22
CA VAL A 58 11.57 -7.89 3.02
C VAL A 58 10.24 -7.50 2.34
N GLY A 59 10.28 -7.08 1.08
CA GLY A 59 9.08 -6.70 0.32
C GLY A 59 8.33 -5.50 0.89
N CYS A 60 8.99 -4.58 1.58
CA CYS A 60 8.29 -3.46 2.25
C CYS A 60 7.81 -2.34 1.32
N GLY A 61 8.25 -2.31 0.07
CA GLY A 61 7.81 -1.34 -0.93
C GLY A 61 8.41 0.07 -0.84
N ARG A 62 9.20 0.41 0.18
CA ARG A 62 9.79 1.76 0.30
C ARG A 62 10.58 2.23 -0.91
N CYS A 63 11.25 1.30 -1.58
CA CYS A 63 12.03 1.60 -2.78
C CYS A 63 11.16 2.00 -3.98
N LEU A 64 9.89 1.57 -4.03
CA LEU A 64 8.94 2.00 -5.07
C LEU A 64 8.64 3.49 -4.90
N GLY A 65 8.19 3.90 -3.72
CA GLY A 65 7.89 5.32 -3.44
C GLY A 65 9.11 6.25 -3.54
N ALA A 66 10.33 5.70 -3.37
CA ALA A 66 11.57 6.47 -3.52
C ALA A 66 12.06 6.58 -4.98
N CYS A 67 11.44 5.88 -5.93
CA CYS A 67 11.89 5.83 -7.31
C CYS A 67 11.19 6.88 -8.17
N ASN A 68 11.85 8.00 -8.42
CA ASN A 68 11.34 9.06 -9.30
C ASN A 68 11.26 8.68 -10.80
N PHE A 69 11.61 7.44 -11.15
CA PHE A 69 11.66 6.98 -12.54
C PHE A 69 10.71 5.79 -12.78
N ASP A 70 9.88 5.43 -11.81
CA ASP A 70 8.98 4.26 -11.86
C ASP A 70 9.67 2.99 -12.35
N ALA A 71 10.94 2.85 -11.94
CA ALA A 71 11.76 1.72 -12.35
C ALA A 71 11.62 0.51 -11.42
N ILE A 72 10.86 0.61 -10.33
CA ILE A 72 10.68 -0.45 -9.36
C ILE A 72 9.20 -0.76 -9.25
N SER A 73 8.84 -2.04 -9.45
CA SER A 73 7.46 -2.49 -9.36
C SER A 73 7.36 -3.92 -8.81
N PHE A 74 6.17 -4.33 -8.42
CA PHE A 74 5.88 -5.73 -8.07
C PHE A 74 5.34 -6.47 -9.29
N ASN A 75 5.80 -7.71 -9.50
CA ASN A 75 5.38 -8.55 -10.64
C ASN A 75 3.99 -9.20 -10.48
N ASN A 76 3.31 -8.96 -9.39
CA ASN A 76 2.13 -9.73 -9.05
C ASN A 76 0.86 -8.89 -9.10
N TYR A 77 0.05 -9.09 -10.16
CA TYR A 77 -1.26 -8.46 -10.34
C TYR A 77 -2.26 -8.80 -9.22
N ASN A 78 -2.04 -9.89 -8.46
CA ASN A 78 -2.90 -10.30 -7.35
C ASN A 78 -2.39 -9.80 -5.99
N ALA A 79 -1.38 -8.93 -5.96
CA ALA A 79 -0.78 -8.47 -4.71
C ALA A 79 -1.80 -7.80 -3.78
N ASN A 80 -2.67 -6.96 -4.31
CA ASN A 80 -3.67 -6.24 -3.54
C ASN A 80 -4.74 -7.19 -2.96
N GLU A 81 -5.22 -8.14 -3.75
CA GLU A 81 -6.19 -9.14 -3.27
C GLU A 81 -5.58 -10.02 -2.17
N LEU A 82 -4.35 -10.45 -2.35
CA LEU A 82 -3.65 -11.25 -1.35
C LEU A 82 -3.39 -10.44 -0.08
N LEU A 83 -3.01 -9.18 -0.19
CA LEU A 83 -2.82 -8.27 0.94
C LEU A 83 -4.11 -8.13 1.75
N ASN A 84 -5.25 -7.93 1.09
CA ASN A 84 -6.56 -7.83 1.75
C ASN A 84 -6.90 -9.11 2.52
N LYS A 85 -6.66 -10.29 1.93
CA LYS A 85 -6.85 -11.57 2.61
C LYS A 85 -5.94 -11.71 3.83
N ARG A 86 -4.68 -11.29 3.72
CA ARG A 86 -3.72 -11.34 4.83
C ARG A 86 -4.07 -10.38 5.96
N MET A 87 -4.57 -9.19 5.65
CA MET A 87 -5.08 -8.27 6.67
C MET A 87 -6.25 -8.88 7.44
N ALA A 88 -7.18 -9.55 6.75
CA ALA A 88 -8.30 -10.25 7.40
C ALA A 88 -7.81 -11.41 8.29
N GLU A 89 -6.83 -12.20 7.84
CA GLU A 89 -6.22 -13.28 8.64
C GLU A 89 -5.59 -12.75 9.93
N TYR A 90 -4.85 -11.64 9.86
CA TYR A 90 -4.24 -11.03 11.03
C TYR A 90 -5.28 -10.43 11.98
N THR A 91 -6.27 -9.76 11.45
CA THR A 91 -7.40 -9.26 12.25
C THR A 91 -8.07 -10.39 13.01
N LYS A 92 -8.39 -11.48 12.30
CA LYS A 92 -8.98 -12.68 12.94
C LYS A 92 -8.08 -13.24 14.02
N ALA A 93 -6.79 -13.38 13.78
CA ALA A 93 -5.85 -13.89 14.77
C ALA A 93 -5.77 -13.05 16.05
N VAL A 94 -6.02 -11.75 15.95
CA VAL A 94 -6.03 -10.83 17.10
C VAL A 94 -7.35 -10.90 17.87
N VAL A 95 -8.48 -10.95 17.18
CA VAL A 95 -9.80 -10.83 17.80
C VAL A 95 -10.42 -12.17 18.20
N ASP A 96 -10.01 -13.29 17.58
CA ASP A 96 -10.62 -14.60 17.75
C ASP A 96 -10.56 -15.07 19.22
N GLY A 97 -11.71 -15.44 19.77
CA GLY A 97 -11.84 -15.88 21.15
C GLY A 97 -11.61 -14.82 22.23
N ARG A 98 -11.57 -13.54 21.85
CA ARG A 98 -11.34 -12.42 22.78
C ARG A 98 -12.47 -11.40 22.72
N PRO A 99 -12.84 -10.77 23.85
CA PRO A 99 -13.71 -9.60 23.80
C PRO A 99 -13.05 -8.50 22.96
N ASN A 100 -13.75 -7.97 21.99
CA ASN A 100 -13.24 -6.92 21.13
C ASN A 100 -14.34 -5.90 20.82
N PHE A 101 -13.93 -4.67 20.49
CA PHE A 101 -14.80 -3.59 20.08
C PHE A 101 -14.03 -2.72 19.08
N HIS A 102 -14.66 -2.35 17.99
CA HIS A 102 -14.04 -1.69 16.87
C HIS A 102 -14.68 -0.32 16.65
N ILE A 103 -13.87 0.65 16.29
CA ILE A 103 -14.27 1.99 15.91
C ILE A 103 -13.58 2.34 14.59
N SER A 104 -14.34 2.83 13.63
CA SER A 104 -13.83 3.33 12.36
C SER A 104 -14.21 4.80 12.18
N LEU A 105 -13.25 5.60 11.78
CA LEU A 105 -13.44 7.01 11.41
C LEU A 105 -13.36 7.12 9.88
N ILE A 106 -14.44 7.60 9.27
CA ILE A 106 -14.47 7.89 7.82
C ILE A 106 -14.26 9.40 7.68
N VAL A 107 -13.00 9.81 7.77
CA VAL A 107 -12.56 11.20 7.70
C VAL A 107 -11.28 11.27 6.85
N ASP A 108 -11.10 12.35 6.12
CA ASP A 108 -9.93 12.64 5.30
C ASP A 108 -9.53 11.46 4.38
N VAL A 109 -10.55 10.85 3.75
CA VAL A 109 -10.33 9.71 2.83
C VAL A 109 -9.50 10.18 1.64
N SER A 110 -8.23 9.82 1.65
CA SER A 110 -7.24 10.26 0.66
C SER A 110 -7.20 9.33 -0.55
N PRO A 111 -6.77 9.83 -1.73
CA PRO A 111 -6.65 8.99 -2.92
C PRO A 111 -5.58 7.92 -2.77
N ASN A 112 -4.48 8.22 -2.08
CA ASN A 112 -3.38 7.31 -1.88
C ASN A 112 -3.38 6.73 -0.46
N CYS A 113 -2.82 5.51 -0.33
CA CYS A 113 -2.57 4.92 0.98
C CYS A 113 -1.62 5.81 1.80
N ASP A 114 -1.83 5.89 3.11
CA ASP A 114 -0.96 6.61 4.06
C ASP A 114 0.52 6.17 4.03
N CYS A 115 0.82 5.05 3.39
CA CYS A 115 2.20 4.61 3.16
C CYS A 115 2.93 5.39 2.05
N HIS A 116 2.22 6.18 1.25
CA HIS A 116 2.78 7.06 0.23
C HIS A 116 3.25 8.38 0.84
N ALA A 117 4.34 8.93 0.32
CA ALA A 117 4.87 10.22 0.75
C ALA A 117 4.08 11.40 0.19
N GLU A 118 3.44 11.20 -0.95
CA GLU A 118 2.57 12.16 -1.63
C GLU A 118 1.10 11.82 -1.39
N ASN A 119 0.29 12.86 -1.29
CA ASN A 119 -1.16 12.73 -1.22
C ASN A 119 -1.80 13.98 -1.85
N ASP A 120 -3.10 13.93 -2.05
CA ASP A 120 -3.88 15.01 -2.68
C ASP A 120 -5.15 15.27 -1.86
N LEU A 121 -6.01 16.12 -2.40
CA LEU A 121 -7.30 16.47 -1.83
C LEU A 121 -8.09 15.19 -1.46
N PRO A 122 -8.72 15.13 -0.28
CA PRO A 122 -9.61 14.03 0.07
C PRO A 122 -10.64 13.74 -1.04
N ILE A 123 -10.83 12.47 -1.34
CA ILE A 123 -11.73 12.05 -2.43
C ILE A 123 -13.20 12.03 -2.02
N LEU A 124 -13.47 11.91 -0.70
CA LEU A 124 -14.80 11.90 -0.12
C LEU A 124 -14.90 12.95 1.01
N PRO A 125 -16.09 13.47 1.27
CA PRO A 125 -16.33 14.29 2.46
C PRO A 125 -16.21 13.45 3.73
N ASN A 126 -15.95 14.08 4.86
CA ASN A 126 -16.00 13.43 6.16
C ASN A 126 -17.41 12.90 6.42
N ILE A 127 -17.53 11.60 6.66
CA ILE A 127 -18.82 10.93 6.89
C ILE A 127 -19.11 10.83 8.38
N GLY A 128 -18.11 10.41 9.17
CA GLY A 128 -18.25 10.32 10.61
C GLY A 128 -17.58 9.10 11.22
N MET A 129 -18.11 8.67 12.35
CA MET A 129 -17.61 7.57 13.14
C MET A 129 -18.64 6.45 13.24
N LEU A 130 -18.18 5.22 13.05
CA LEU A 130 -18.98 4.00 13.25
C LEU A 130 -18.32 3.14 14.32
N ALA A 131 -19.11 2.33 15.00
CA ALA A 131 -18.61 1.40 16.01
C ALA A 131 -19.40 0.10 16.00
N SER A 132 -18.71 -1.03 16.23
CA SER A 132 -19.32 -2.36 16.28
C SER A 132 -18.47 -3.34 17.09
N PHE A 133 -19.10 -4.40 17.60
CA PHE A 133 -18.40 -5.57 18.11
C PHE A 133 -18.03 -6.56 17.00
N ASP A 134 -18.56 -6.38 15.79
CA ASP A 134 -18.26 -7.18 14.61
C ASP A 134 -17.44 -6.33 13.62
N PRO A 135 -16.14 -6.65 13.43
CA PRO A 135 -15.29 -5.90 12.52
C PRO A 135 -15.72 -6.01 11.06
N LEU A 136 -16.25 -7.16 10.64
CA LEU A 136 -16.70 -7.37 9.26
C LEU A 136 -17.93 -6.51 8.94
N ALA A 137 -18.91 -6.49 9.84
CA ALA A 137 -20.10 -5.66 9.70
C ALA A 137 -19.73 -4.17 9.72
N LEU A 138 -18.74 -3.79 10.53
CA LEU A 138 -18.23 -2.41 10.58
C LEU A 138 -17.59 -1.99 9.26
N ASP A 139 -16.70 -2.80 8.73
CA ASP A 139 -16.00 -2.50 7.45
C ASP A 139 -17.03 -2.44 6.31
N GLN A 140 -17.97 -3.37 6.24
CA GLN A 140 -19.02 -3.33 5.21
C GLN A 140 -19.85 -2.06 5.29
N ALA A 141 -20.24 -1.64 6.50
CA ALA A 141 -20.99 -0.40 6.69
C ALA A 141 -20.18 0.85 6.28
N CYS A 142 -18.87 0.85 6.55
CA CYS A 142 -17.99 1.92 6.09
C CYS A 142 -17.92 1.99 4.56
N VAL A 143 -17.72 0.86 3.90
CA VAL A 143 -17.72 0.76 2.42
C VAL A 143 -19.05 1.24 1.84
N ASP A 144 -20.18 0.78 2.38
CA ASP A 144 -21.51 1.16 1.90
C ASP A 144 -21.76 2.67 2.02
N LEU A 145 -21.25 3.31 3.07
CA LEU A 145 -21.36 4.75 3.25
C LEU A 145 -20.45 5.51 2.28
N CYS A 146 -19.23 5.05 2.09
CA CYS A 146 -18.30 5.61 1.11
C CYS A 146 -18.88 5.54 -0.31
N MET A 147 -19.44 4.40 -0.69
CA MET A 147 -20.05 4.21 -2.02
C MET A 147 -21.29 5.08 -2.27
N LYS A 148 -21.98 5.52 -1.22
CA LYS A 148 -23.12 6.44 -1.30
C LYS A 148 -22.73 7.91 -1.26
N ALA A 149 -21.53 8.21 -0.79
CA ALA A 149 -21.06 9.59 -0.69
C ALA A 149 -20.78 10.18 -2.08
N LYS A 150 -21.01 11.47 -2.21
CA LYS A 150 -20.61 12.20 -3.43
C LYS A 150 -19.12 12.52 -3.35
N PRO A 151 -18.37 12.38 -4.45
CA PRO A 151 -16.97 12.78 -4.48
C PRO A 151 -16.79 14.25 -4.09
N MET A 152 -15.64 14.56 -3.50
CA MET A 152 -15.25 15.94 -3.27
C MET A 152 -14.96 16.62 -4.61
N PRO A 153 -15.57 17.79 -4.89
CA PRO A 153 -15.34 18.50 -6.16
C PRO A 153 -13.85 18.81 -6.39
N GLY A 154 -13.35 18.47 -7.57
CA GLY A 154 -11.95 18.66 -7.97
C GLY A 154 -10.98 17.62 -7.43
N SER A 155 -11.44 16.64 -6.65
CA SER A 155 -10.63 15.51 -6.22
C SER A 155 -10.28 14.57 -7.40
N GLN A 156 -9.36 13.65 -7.18
CA GLN A 156 -9.00 12.63 -8.18
C GLN A 156 -10.22 11.77 -8.55
N LEU A 157 -11.02 11.35 -7.59
CA LEU A 157 -12.24 10.58 -7.83
C LEU A 157 -13.26 11.37 -8.67
N ASP A 158 -13.46 12.66 -8.39
CA ASP A 158 -14.34 13.53 -9.17
C ASP A 158 -13.86 13.66 -10.61
N LYS A 159 -12.57 13.88 -10.83
CA LYS A 159 -11.94 13.90 -12.16
C LYS A 159 -12.08 12.56 -12.88
N HIS A 160 -11.82 11.45 -12.21
CA HIS A 160 -11.95 10.10 -12.78
C HIS A 160 -13.37 9.78 -13.24
N LEU A 161 -14.38 10.20 -12.50
CA LEU A 161 -15.78 9.98 -12.85
C LEU A 161 -16.28 10.86 -14.01
N HIS A 162 -15.65 12.03 -14.23
CA HIS A 162 -16.06 12.98 -15.27
C HIS A 162 -15.16 12.98 -16.50
N ASP A 163 -13.97 12.43 -16.40
CA ASP A 163 -13.03 12.26 -17.52
C ASP A 163 -12.61 10.79 -17.66
N PRO A 164 -13.22 10.04 -18.60
CA PRO A 164 -12.90 8.63 -18.82
C PRO A 164 -11.46 8.40 -19.34
N ASN A 165 -10.74 9.46 -19.74
CA ASN A 165 -9.33 9.38 -20.13
C ASN A 165 -8.40 9.80 -18.99
N PHE A 166 -8.94 10.13 -17.81
CA PHE A 166 -8.13 10.43 -16.65
C PHE A 166 -7.46 9.13 -16.18
N CYS A 167 -6.18 9.01 -16.45
CA CYS A 167 -5.33 7.95 -15.92
C CYS A 167 -4.59 8.49 -14.71
N ASP A 168 -4.91 7.99 -13.54
CA ASP A 168 -4.04 8.15 -12.40
C ASP A 168 -2.86 7.17 -12.56
N HIS A 169 -1.64 7.66 -12.43
CA HIS A 169 -0.43 6.84 -12.58
C HIS A 169 -0.14 5.97 -11.35
N HIS A 170 -1.09 5.89 -10.42
CA HIS A 170 -0.97 5.20 -9.13
C HIS A 170 -1.84 3.93 -9.02
N ASP A 171 -2.19 3.30 -10.13
CA ASP A 171 -2.82 1.97 -10.14
C ASP A 171 -1.89 0.87 -9.59
#